data_d44a16fd0d907b42504cdd5db0765299
#
_entry.id   d44a16fd0d907b42504cdd5db0765299
#
_cell.length_a   1.000
_cell.length_b   1.000
_cell.length_c   1.000
_cell.angle_alpha   90.00
_cell.angle_beta   90.00
_cell.angle_gamma   90.00
#
_symmetry.space_group_name_H-M   'P 1'
#
loop_
_entity.id
_entity.type
_entity.pdbx_description
1 polymer ?
#
loop_
_entity_poly.entity_id
_entity_poly.type
_entity_poly.pdbx_seq_one_letter_code
_entity_poly.pdbx_strand_id
1 'polypeptide(L)'
;NFFTVYRPEGEATILPCTWHQTGISLWGHIGQDWKYQLQFLAGLNALSFNRDNWIKKGASSAFEFEPANKYAVALRIDNYSIPGLRLGISGYYGHSIDNSLGRDANGTAAKLKGAVTIGSVDFTFNRFNWIVRGSFDYGHLGDAEKVQLLPGRQTKISPFNPDPVSKTAIATGIEAGWDLFSQIARLHQDNQKLYIFGRYEYYNSYKASGTQMKFPYTEKNRIAFGFNYYPIKQIVVKGEYSHRFLKSAYNNEPSVSLGVAYEGFFL
;
A
#
# COMPACT_ATOMS: atom_id res chain seq x y z
N ASN A 1 -6.11 -11.44 -1.06
CA ASN A 1 -6.76 -11.68 -2.35
C ASN A 1 -7.56 -10.45 -2.76
N PHE A 2 -7.43 -9.97 -3.99
CA PHE A 2 -8.12 -8.83 -4.60
C PHE A 2 -8.72 -9.26 -5.95
N PHE A 3 -9.74 -8.53 -6.43
CA PHE A 3 -10.41 -8.89 -7.69
C PHE A 3 -9.62 -8.48 -8.92
N THR A 4 -8.97 -7.32 -8.91
CA THR A 4 -8.18 -6.80 -10.02
C THR A 4 -7.09 -7.79 -10.47
N VAL A 5 -6.67 -7.72 -11.72
CA VAL A 5 -5.58 -8.56 -12.25
C VAL A 5 -4.28 -8.24 -11.54
N TYR A 6 -3.98 -6.94 -11.39
CA TYR A 6 -2.83 -6.46 -10.61
C TYR A 6 -3.25 -6.05 -9.21
N ARG A 7 -2.27 -5.96 -8.30
CA ARG A 7 -2.48 -5.43 -6.96
C ARG A 7 -3.06 -4.01 -7.02
N PRO A 8 -3.92 -3.63 -6.07
CA PRO A 8 -4.43 -2.26 -5.93
C PRO A 8 -3.31 -1.22 -6.01
N GLU A 9 -3.47 -0.24 -6.90
CA GLU A 9 -2.40 0.71 -7.19
C GLU A 9 -2.19 1.73 -6.08
N GLY A 10 -3.26 2.19 -5.43
CA GLY A 10 -3.19 3.22 -4.41
C GLY A 10 -2.30 2.80 -3.25
N GLU A 11 -2.62 1.70 -2.62
CA GLU A 11 -1.82 1.12 -1.54
C GLU A 11 -0.40 0.79 -2.03
N ALA A 12 -0.30 0.11 -3.17
CA ALA A 12 0.98 -0.32 -3.73
C ALA A 12 1.87 0.85 -4.22
N THR A 13 1.34 2.06 -4.33
CA THR A 13 2.13 3.25 -4.71
C THR A 13 2.84 3.85 -3.53
N ILE A 14 2.16 4.03 -2.40
CA ILE A 14 2.73 4.74 -1.25
C ILE A 14 3.38 3.81 -0.21
N LEU A 15 2.94 2.55 -0.15
CA LEU A 15 3.45 1.55 0.79
C LEU A 15 4.16 0.40 0.05
N PRO A 16 5.13 -0.28 0.67
CA PRO A 16 5.73 -1.49 0.11
C PRO A 16 4.68 -2.58 -0.10
N CYS A 17 4.67 -3.21 -1.27
CA CYS A 17 3.76 -4.32 -1.58
C CYS A 17 3.96 -5.54 -0.67
N THR A 18 5.22 -5.81 -0.35
CA THR A 18 5.66 -6.73 0.69
C THR A 18 6.67 -5.97 1.52
N TRP A 19 6.33 -5.73 2.77
CA TRP A 19 7.17 -4.92 3.64
C TRP A 19 8.10 -5.84 4.43
N HIS A 20 9.38 -5.79 4.11
CA HIS A 20 10.43 -6.51 4.81
C HIS A 20 11.22 -5.54 5.68
N GLN A 21 11.34 -5.87 6.97
CA GLN A 21 12.17 -5.15 7.93
C GLN A 21 12.67 -6.13 8.98
N THR A 22 13.91 -5.95 9.41
CA THR A 22 14.46 -6.70 10.54
C THR A 22 13.77 -6.25 11.82
N GLY A 23 13.34 -7.21 12.66
CA GLY A 23 12.68 -6.86 13.90
C GLY A 23 12.10 -8.04 14.66
N ILE A 24 11.31 -7.72 15.67
CA ILE A 24 10.62 -8.66 16.56
C ILE A 24 9.13 -8.40 16.46
N SER A 25 8.34 -9.46 16.34
CA SER A 25 6.88 -9.40 16.29
C SER A 25 6.26 -10.15 17.46
N LEU A 26 5.32 -9.51 18.13
CA LEU A 26 4.42 -10.10 19.12
C LEU A 26 3.01 -10.07 18.56
N TRP A 27 2.33 -11.20 18.55
CA TRP A 27 0.97 -11.31 18.05
C TRP A 27 0.13 -12.26 18.89
N GLY A 28 -1.19 -12.08 18.85
CA GLY A 28 -2.09 -12.91 19.62
C GLY A 28 -3.55 -12.54 19.44
N HIS A 29 -4.37 -13.10 20.33
CA HIS A 29 -5.81 -12.87 20.38
C HIS A 29 -6.20 -12.27 21.73
N ILE A 30 -7.21 -11.42 21.74
CA ILE A 30 -7.90 -10.93 22.94
C ILE A 30 -9.36 -11.38 22.81
N GLY A 31 -9.75 -12.36 23.61
CA GLY A 31 -11.03 -13.03 23.42
C GLY A 31 -11.11 -13.80 22.11
N GLN A 32 -12.33 -13.94 21.55
CA GLN A 32 -12.57 -14.69 20.31
C GLN A 32 -12.50 -13.81 19.07
N ASP A 33 -12.80 -12.52 19.20
CA ASP A 33 -13.07 -11.62 18.08
C ASP A 33 -11.94 -10.66 17.75
N TRP A 34 -10.95 -10.51 18.63
CA TRP A 34 -9.88 -9.55 18.45
C TRP A 34 -8.54 -10.22 18.20
N LYS A 35 -7.81 -9.73 17.18
CA LYS A 35 -6.42 -10.09 16.95
C LYS A 35 -5.56 -8.84 17.04
N TYR A 36 -4.34 -8.99 17.55
CA TYR A 36 -3.37 -7.91 17.58
C TYR A 36 -2.02 -8.38 17.07
N GLN A 37 -1.24 -7.45 16.56
CA GLN A 37 0.15 -7.63 16.20
C GLN A 37 0.91 -6.35 16.55
N LEU A 38 1.95 -6.48 17.34
CA LEU A 38 2.87 -5.40 17.70
C LEU A 38 4.25 -5.78 17.18
N GLN A 39 4.92 -4.85 16.50
CA GLN A 39 6.23 -5.08 15.91
C GLN A 39 7.19 -3.98 16.32
N PHE A 40 8.41 -4.37 16.68
CA PHE A 40 9.56 -3.49 16.85
C PHE A 40 10.53 -3.77 15.72
N LEU A 41 10.82 -2.76 14.89
CA LEU A 41 11.45 -2.91 13.59
C LEU A 41 12.63 -1.97 13.45
N ALA A 42 13.56 -2.29 12.56
CA ALA A 42 14.45 -1.29 11.99
C ALA A 42 13.63 -0.25 11.21
N GLY A 43 14.06 1.00 11.22
CA GLY A 43 13.37 2.08 10.51
C GLY A 43 13.62 2.04 9.00
N LEU A 44 12.85 2.80 8.24
CA LEU A 44 12.97 2.93 6.79
C LEU A 44 14.24 3.73 6.40
N ASN A 45 14.68 3.57 5.15
CA ASN A 45 15.81 4.33 4.61
C ASN A 45 15.34 5.57 3.84
N ALA A 46 15.50 6.75 4.44
CA ALA A 46 15.09 8.03 3.84
C ALA A 46 15.81 8.38 2.52
N LEU A 47 16.99 7.81 2.28
CA LEU A 47 17.73 8.05 1.04
C LEU A 47 17.00 7.52 -0.20
N SER A 48 16.13 6.55 -0.03
CA SER A 48 15.35 5.93 -1.11
C SER A 48 13.94 6.51 -1.28
N PHE A 49 13.52 7.46 -0.44
CA PHE A 49 12.21 8.12 -0.57
C PHE A 49 12.15 8.97 -1.84
N ASN A 50 11.00 9.06 -2.48
CA ASN A 50 10.85 9.83 -3.72
C ASN A 50 9.39 10.31 -3.90
N ARG A 51 9.18 11.21 -4.87
CA ARG A 51 7.86 11.80 -5.14
C ARG A 51 6.85 10.80 -5.71
N ASP A 52 7.31 9.82 -6.49
CA ASP A 52 6.40 8.90 -7.19
C ASP A 52 5.87 7.78 -6.29
N ASN A 53 6.70 7.35 -5.31
CA ASN A 53 6.41 6.23 -4.45
C ASN A 53 6.49 6.55 -2.94
N TRP A 54 6.58 7.82 -2.59
CA TRP A 54 6.71 8.31 -1.22
C TRP A 54 7.80 7.55 -0.44
N ILE A 55 7.43 6.73 0.56
CA ILE A 55 8.37 5.96 1.40
C ILE A 55 8.64 4.54 0.89
N LYS A 56 7.89 4.06 -0.10
CA LYS A 56 7.86 2.65 -0.52
C LYS A 56 9.25 2.05 -0.74
N LYS A 57 10.14 2.78 -1.39
CA LYS A 57 11.49 2.30 -1.70
C LYS A 57 12.46 2.36 -0.52
N GLY A 58 12.03 2.90 0.62
CA GLY A 58 12.82 2.94 1.84
C GLY A 58 12.74 1.65 2.66
N ALA A 59 11.88 0.70 2.29
CA ALA A 59 11.83 -0.62 2.91
C ALA A 59 13.00 -1.49 2.42
N SER A 60 13.46 -2.39 3.27
CA SER A 60 14.51 -3.37 2.94
C SER A 60 14.01 -4.39 1.91
N SER A 61 14.92 -4.99 1.16
CA SER A 61 14.61 -6.16 0.34
C SER A 61 14.50 -7.42 1.21
N ALA A 62 13.86 -8.47 0.68
CA ALA A 62 13.63 -9.72 1.42
C ALA A 62 14.92 -10.44 1.86
N PHE A 63 16.04 -10.14 1.20
CA PHE A 63 17.32 -10.82 1.39
C PHE A 63 18.39 -9.93 2.03
N GLU A 64 18.03 -8.68 2.39
CA GLU A 64 18.96 -7.74 3.02
C GLU A 64 18.70 -7.67 4.52
N PHE A 65 19.75 -7.85 5.29
CA PHE A 65 19.76 -7.55 6.71
C PHE A 65 20.04 -6.05 6.89
N GLU A 66 19.08 -5.31 7.43
CA GLU A 66 19.27 -3.90 7.74
C GLU A 66 19.66 -3.75 9.22
N PRO A 67 20.81 -3.09 9.51
CA PRO A 67 21.20 -2.83 10.89
C PRO A 67 20.20 -1.89 11.55
N ALA A 68 19.86 -2.17 12.80
CA ALA A 68 18.91 -1.39 13.58
C ALA A 68 19.55 -0.11 14.15
N ASN A 69 20.03 0.78 13.28
CA ASN A 69 20.57 2.10 13.64
C ASN A 69 19.47 3.18 13.69
N LYS A 70 18.26 2.84 13.34
CA LYS A 70 17.02 3.61 13.44
C LYS A 70 15.87 2.65 13.76
N TYR A 71 14.91 3.10 14.53
CA TYR A 71 13.89 2.23 15.10
C TYR A 71 12.49 2.62 14.65
N ALA A 72 11.63 1.63 14.56
CA ALA A 72 10.22 1.80 14.28
C ALA A 72 9.35 0.86 15.12
N VAL A 73 8.10 1.24 15.26
CA VAL A 73 7.05 0.45 15.88
C VAL A 73 5.87 0.38 14.93
N ALA A 74 5.26 -0.81 14.79
CA ALA A 74 4.01 -0.99 14.08
C ALA A 74 3.01 -1.75 14.95
N LEU A 75 1.76 -1.32 14.88
CA LEU A 75 0.64 -1.95 15.59
C LEU A 75 -0.47 -2.23 14.59
N ARG A 76 -1.08 -3.41 14.68
CA ARG A 76 -2.31 -3.77 13.98
C ARG A 76 -3.29 -4.40 14.95
N ILE A 77 -4.56 -4.03 14.82
CA ILE A 77 -5.68 -4.62 15.54
C ILE A 77 -6.76 -4.96 14.52
N ASP A 78 -7.24 -6.20 14.55
CA ASP A 78 -8.35 -6.68 13.73
C ASP A 78 -9.52 -7.11 14.64
N ASN A 79 -10.73 -6.75 14.23
CA ASN A 79 -11.98 -7.15 14.88
C ASN A 79 -12.82 -8.01 13.95
N TYR A 80 -13.38 -9.10 14.48
CA TYR A 80 -14.20 -10.09 13.79
C TYR A 80 -15.57 -10.30 14.47
N SER A 81 -16.00 -9.39 15.37
CA SER A 81 -17.24 -9.54 16.15
C SER A 81 -18.50 -9.65 15.29
N ILE A 82 -18.47 -9.11 14.09
CA ILE A 82 -19.61 -9.15 13.16
C ILE A 82 -19.38 -10.26 12.14
N PRO A 83 -20.26 -11.30 12.07
CA PRO A 83 -20.12 -12.40 11.13
C PRO A 83 -19.98 -11.93 9.68
N GLY A 84 -18.91 -12.33 9.02
CA GLY A 84 -18.58 -11.94 7.65
C GLY A 84 -17.89 -10.59 7.50
N LEU A 85 -17.71 -9.82 8.58
CA LEU A 85 -17.01 -8.54 8.54
C LEU A 85 -15.73 -8.61 9.38
N ARG A 86 -14.59 -8.26 8.78
CA ARG A 86 -13.35 -7.94 9.46
C ARG A 86 -13.11 -6.43 9.35
N LEU A 87 -12.86 -5.80 10.46
CA LEU A 87 -12.40 -4.41 10.54
C LEU A 87 -10.95 -4.40 11.03
N GLY A 88 -10.08 -3.67 10.37
CA GLY A 88 -8.67 -3.55 10.72
C GLY A 88 -8.27 -2.09 10.91
N ILE A 89 -7.46 -1.84 11.93
CA ILE A 89 -6.76 -0.57 12.11
C ILE A 89 -5.29 -0.86 12.32
N SER A 90 -4.42 -0.08 11.68
CA SER A 90 -2.98 -0.20 11.86
C SER A 90 -2.30 1.16 11.92
N GLY A 91 -1.18 1.19 12.62
CA GLY A 91 -0.33 2.36 12.75
C GLY A 91 1.14 1.97 12.65
N TYR A 92 1.94 2.85 12.08
CA TYR A 92 3.38 2.76 12.03
C TYR A 92 3.97 4.10 12.46
N TYR A 93 4.98 4.04 13.31
CA TYR A 93 5.82 5.19 13.65
C TYR A 93 7.28 4.76 13.66
N GLY A 94 8.13 5.48 12.92
CA GLY A 94 9.56 5.15 12.88
C GLY A 94 10.42 6.27 12.38
N HIS A 95 11.70 6.23 12.74
CA HIS A 95 12.72 7.11 12.20
C HIS A 95 13.25 6.56 10.88
N SER A 96 13.60 7.43 9.93
CA SER A 96 14.09 7.03 8.61
C SER A 96 15.51 7.52 8.31
N ILE A 97 16.09 8.33 9.19
CA ILE A 97 17.44 8.83 9.05
C ILE A 97 18.33 8.12 10.06
N ASP A 98 19.45 7.60 9.57
CA ASP A 98 20.49 6.99 10.37
C ASP A 98 21.06 7.99 11.38
N ASN A 99 21.32 7.54 12.60
CA ASN A 99 21.90 8.36 13.66
C ASN A 99 23.32 8.85 13.36
N SER A 100 23.99 8.27 12.36
CA SER A 100 25.32 8.69 11.89
C SER A 100 25.31 9.80 10.83
N LEU A 101 24.16 10.08 10.21
CA LEU A 101 24.04 10.96 9.04
C LEU A 101 23.45 12.33 9.31
N GLY A 102 23.30 12.73 10.54
CA GLY A 102 22.64 13.97 10.95
C GLY A 102 23.36 15.25 10.52
N ARG A 103 23.63 15.42 9.22
CA ARG A 103 24.15 16.68 8.67
C ARG A 103 23.10 17.34 7.77
N ASP A 104 22.93 18.64 7.92
CA ASP A 104 22.12 19.45 7.02
C ASP A 104 22.84 19.70 5.67
N ALA A 105 22.18 20.42 4.74
CA ALA A 105 22.75 20.77 3.45
C ALA A 105 24.05 21.60 3.55
N ASN A 106 24.31 22.25 4.70
CA ASN A 106 25.48 23.04 4.97
C ASN A 106 26.60 22.24 5.68
N GLY A 107 26.40 20.95 5.88
CA GLY A 107 27.35 20.08 6.57
C GLY A 107 27.31 20.18 8.08
N THR A 108 26.39 20.95 8.67
CA THR A 108 26.21 21.12 10.10
C THR A 108 25.50 19.91 10.69
N ALA A 109 25.98 19.41 11.82
CA ALA A 109 25.33 18.31 12.53
C ALA A 109 23.91 18.70 12.95
N ALA A 110 22.91 18.09 12.31
CA ALA A 110 21.49 18.30 12.61
C ALA A 110 20.90 17.02 13.18
N LYS A 111 20.13 17.11 14.27
CA LYS A 111 19.40 15.98 14.85
C LYS A 111 18.14 15.67 14.02
N LEU A 112 18.32 15.34 12.76
CA LEU A 112 17.22 14.99 11.88
C LEU A 112 16.83 13.52 12.11
N LYS A 113 15.56 13.26 12.28
CA LYS A 113 15.03 11.91 12.47
C LYS A 113 14.24 11.39 11.27
N GLY A 114 13.68 12.31 10.46
CA GLY A 114 12.81 11.95 9.34
C GLY A 114 11.69 11.01 9.80
N ALA A 115 10.93 11.42 10.81
CA ALA A 115 9.92 10.57 11.42
C ALA A 115 8.81 10.27 10.42
N VAL A 116 8.55 9.00 10.17
CA VAL A 116 7.44 8.50 9.34
C VAL A 116 6.32 8.05 10.25
N THR A 117 5.14 8.58 10.04
CA THR A 117 3.90 8.16 10.72
C THR A 117 2.90 7.69 9.66
N ILE A 118 2.32 6.52 9.84
CA ILE A 118 1.29 5.98 8.95
C ILE A 118 0.12 5.53 9.81
N GLY A 119 -1.08 5.92 9.40
CA GLY A 119 -2.33 5.39 9.93
C GLY A 119 -3.12 4.74 8.81
N SER A 120 -3.63 3.54 9.05
CA SER A 120 -4.43 2.79 8.08
C SER A 120 -5.68 2.22 8.73
N VAL A 121 -6.77 2.26 7.99
CA VAL A 121 -8.03 1.57 8.32
C VAL A 121 -8.43 0.73 7.13
N ASP A 122 -8.82 -0.52 7.37
CA ASP A 122 -9.27 -1.41 6.31
C ASP A 122 -10.41 -2.30 6.78
N PHE A 123 -11.21 -2.76 5.82
CA PHE A 123 -12.26 -3.73 6.09
C PHE A 123 -12.40 -4.76 4.99
N THR A 124 -12.93 -5.91 5.36
CA THR A 124 -13.36 -6.95 4.43
C THR A 124 -14.70 -7.50 4.89
N PHE A 125 -15.70 -7.41 4.02
CA PHE A 125 -17.01 -8.03 4.19
C PHE A 125 -17.14 -9.20 3.22
N ASN A 126 -17.47 -10.37 3.73
CA ASN A 126 -17.65 -11.59 2.93
C ASN A 126 -18.88 -12.34 3.42
N ARG A 127 -20.04 -12.00 2.87
CA ARG A 127 -21.33 -12.63 3.20
C ARG A 127 -22.34 -12.41 2.07
N PHE A 128 -23.34 -13.27 1.98
CA PHE A 128 -24.43 -13.17 0.99
C PHE A 128 -23.95 -13.14 -0.47
N ASN A 129 -22.92 -13.93 -0.78
CA ASN A 129 -22.28 -13.98 -2.11
C ASN A 129 -21.57 -12.67 -2.53
N TRP A 130 -21.47 -11.72 -1.62
CA TRP A 130 -20.71 -10.48 -1.79
C TRP A 130 -19.35 -10.57 -1.10
N ILE A 131 -18.36 -10.04 -1.76
CA ILE A 131 -17.08 -9.68 -1.16
C ILE A 131 -16.86 -8.20 -1.38
N VAL A 132 -16.80 -7.43 -0.29
CA VAL A 132 -16.50 -6.00 -0.34
C VAL A 132 -15.25 -5.73 0.49
N ARG A 133 -14.31 -4.96 -0.04
CA ARG A 133 -13.07 -4.57 0.66
C ARG A 133 -12.82 -3.10 0.46
N GLY A 134 -12.29 -2.47 1.48
CA GLY A 134 -11.85 -1.08 1.39
C GLY A 134 -10.68 -0.82 2.30
N SER A 135 -9.87 0.17 1.92
CA SER A 135 -8.76 0.66 2.71
C SER A 135 -8.62 2.17 2.61
N PHE A 136 -8.08 2.75 3.65
CA PHE A 136 -7.66 4.14 3.70
C PHE A 136 -6.32 4.21 4.41
N ASP A 137 -5.32 4.80 3.74
CA ASP A 137 -3.96 4.95 4.23
C ASP A 137 -3.59 6.43 4.22
N TYR A 138 -3.12 6.92 5.34
CA TYR A 138 -2.60 8.27 5.51
C TYR A 138 -1.17 8.22 6.03
N GLY A 139 -0.27 8.87 5.31
CA GLY A 139 1.14 8.93 5.67
C GLY A 139 1.61 10.35 5.90
N HIS A 140 2.47 10.53 6.92
CA HIS A 140 3.13 11.79 7.24
C HIS A 140 4.63 11.58 7.43
N LEU A 141 5.44 12.41 6.77
CA LEU A 141 6.89 12.46 6.90
C LEU A 141 7.31 13.76 7.57
N GLY A 142 7.86 13.65 8.76
CA GLY A 142 8.47 14.78 9.47
C GLY A 142 9.74 15.26 8.77
N ASP A 143 10.00 16.55 8.82
CA ASP A 143 11.19 17.20 8.21
C ASP A 143 11.39 16.91 6.72
N ALA A 144 10.29 16.68 5.95
CA ALA A 144 10.36 16.28 4.54
C ALA A 144 11.26 17.20 3.69
N GLU A 145 11.22 18.53 3.96
CA GLU A 145 12.06 19.53 3.28
C GLU A 145 13.54 19.33 3.56
N LYS A 146 13.91 18.90 4.76
CA LYS A 146 15.29 18.60 5.13
C LYS A 146 15.71 17.21 4.67
N VAL A 147 14.79 16.24 4.72
CA VAL A 147 15.00 14.89 4.19
C VAL A 147 15.36 14.92 2.71
N GLN A 148 14.69 15.74 1.91
CA GLN A 148 15.01 15.85 0.48
C GLN A 148 16.43 16.42 0.19
N LEU A 149 17.02 17.14 1.13
CA LEU A 149 18.35 17.75 1.00
C LEU A 149 19.47 16.86 1.57
N LEU A 150 19.18 15.67 2.06
CA LEU A 150 20.17 14.77 2.62
C LEU A 150 21.27 14.44 1.61
N PRO A 151 22.56 14.45 2.03
CA PRO A 151 23.64 13.94 1.21
C PRO A 151 23.38 12.47 0.80
N GLY A 152 23.70 12.12 -0.44
CA GLY A 152 23.50 10.76 -0.96
C GLY A 152 22.12 10.51 -1.58
N ARG A 153 21.18 11.43 -1.49
CA ARG A 153 19.91 11.39 -2.24
C ARG A 153 20.14 11.92 -3.65
N GLN A 154 20.76 11.12 -4.47
CA GLN A 154 20.95 11.47 -5.88
C GLN A 154 19.80 10.88 -6.71
N THR A 155 19.27 11.68 -7.64
CA THR A 155 18.36 11.15 -8.65
C THR A 155 19.16 10.55 -9.81
N LYS A 156 18.59 9.55 -10.48
CA LYS A 156 19.16 9.04 -11.74
C LYS A 156 19.16 10.08 -12.87
N ILE A 157 18.39 11.15 -12.72
CA ILE A 157 18.14 12.18 -13.74
C ILE A 157 19.04 13.39 -13.52
N SER A 158 19.34 13.74 -12.28
CA SER A 158 20.17 14.90 -11.95
C SER A 158 20.91 14.70 -10.63
N PRO A 159 22.25 14.68 -10.67
CA PRO A 159 23.05 14.62 -9.44
C PRO A 159 22.95 15.89 -8.59
N PHE A 160 22.42 16.98 -9.16
CA PHE A 160 22.33 18.30 -8.52
C PHE A 160 20.93 18.59 -7.92
N ASN A 161 19.89 17.87 -8.38
CA ASN A 161 18.53 18.03 -7.87
C ASN A 161 18.04 16.71 -7.27
N PRO A 162 18.05 16.58 -5.94
CA PRO A 162 17.49 15.42 -5.28
C PRO A 162 15.99 15.30 -5.57
N ASP A 163 15.50 14.09 -5.70
CA ASP A 163 14.08 13.83 -5.92
C ASP A 163 13.27 14.33 -4.71
N PRO A 164 12.31 15.24 -4.89
CA PRO A 164 11.54 15.75 -3.76
C PRO A 164 10.70 14.63 -3.16
N VAL A 165 10.45 14.73 -1.85
CA VAL A 165 9.53 13.85 -1.13
C VAL A 165 8.47 14.68 -0.45
N SER A 166 7.22 14.23 -0.51
CA SER A 166 6.13 14.93 0.14
C SER A 166 6.11 14.72 1.65
N LYS A 167 5.67 15.75 2.34
CA LYS A 167 5.32 15.68 3.75
C LYS A 167 4.14 14.72 3.99
N THR A 168 3.24 14.60 3.04
CA THR A 168 2.01 13.82 3.19
C THR A 168 1.73 12.99 1.94
N ALA A 169 1.34 11.75 2.14
CA ALA A 169 0.81 10.87 1.11
C ALA A 169 -0.51 10.24 1.57
N ILE A 170 -1.37 9.91 0.62
CA ILE A 170 -2.69 9.33 0.89
C ILE A 170 -3.04 8.29 -0.17
N ALA A 171 -3.67 7.20 0.25
CA ALA A 171 -4.29 6.25 -0.64
C ALA A 171 -5.61 5.77 -0.04
N THR A 172 -6.59 5.54 -0.88
CA THR A 172 -7.85 4.92 -0.49
C THR A 172 -8.41 4.13 -1.65
N GLY A 173 -9.13 3.07 -1.35
CA GLY A 173 -9.78 2.27 -2.36
C GLY A 173 -10.91 1.44 -1.78
N ILE A 174 -11.87 1.15 -2.63
CA ILE A 174 -12.96 0.22 -2.34
C ILE A 174 -13.21 -0.68 -3.54
N GLU A 175 -13.39 -1.96 -3.30
CA GLU A 175 -13.82 -2.92 -4.31
C GLU A 175 -15.01 -3.72 -3.81
N ALA A 176 -15.90 -4.07 -4.72
CA ALA A 176 -17.03 -4.94 -4.47
C ALA A 176 -17.17 -5.95 -5.60
N GLY A 177 -17.37 -7.21 -5.26
CA GLY A 177 -17.62 -8.29 -6.19
C GLY A 177 -18.78 -9.15 -5.72
N TRP A 178 -19.61 -9.57 -6.67
CA TRP A 178 -20.75 -10.44 -6.43
C TRP A 178 -20.64 -11.71 -7.25
N ASP A 179 -20.90 -12.84 -6.61
CA ASP A 179 -20.86 -14.14 -7.26
C ASP A 179 -22.15 -14.41 -8.06
N LEU A 180 -22.08 -14.17 -9.36
CA LEU A 180 -23.19 -14.37 -10.30
C LEU A 180 -23.64 -15.85 -10.36
N PHE A 181 -22.70 -16.80 -10.24
CA PHE A 181 -23.03 -18.23 -10.32
C PHE A 181 -23.76 -18.75 -9.07
N SER A 182 -23.77 -17.99 -8.00
CA SER A 182 -24.60 -18.30 -6.83
C SER A 182 -26.10 -18.38 -7.14
N GLN A 183 -26.54 -17.77 -8.25
CA GLN A 183 -27.94 -17.78 -8.70
C GLN A 183 -28.25 -18.97 -9.64
N ILE A 184 -27.25 -19.72 -10.09
CA ILE A 184 -27.39 -20.82 -11.04
C ILE A 184 -27.11 -22.13 -10.31
N ALA A 185 -28.16 -22.87 -9.95
CA ALA A 185 -28.09 -24.04 -9.08
C ALA A 185 -27.05 -25.08 -9.54
N ARG A 186 -26.98 -25.38 -10.84
CA ARG A 186 -26.02 -26.35 -11.41
C ARG A 186 -24.58 -25.92 -11.19
N LEU A 187 -24.22 -24.67 -11.52
CA LEU A 187 -22.87 -24.16 -11.42
C LEU A 187 -22.45 -23.99 -9.95
N HIS A 188 -23.41 -23.65 -9.10
CA HIS A 188 -23.20 -23.61 -7.66
C HIS A 188 -22.88 -24.97 -7.06
N GLN A 189 -23.59 -26.02 -7.51
CA GLN A 189 -23.32 -27.41 -7.10
C GLN A 189 -21.94 -27.89 -7.55
N ASP A 190 -21.47 -27.46 -8.72
CA ASP A 190 -20.12 -27.75 -9.23
C ASP A 190 -19.04 -26.93 -8.57
N ASN A 191 -19.37 -26.13 -7.55
CA ASN A 191 -18.45 -25.19 -6.86
C ASN A 191 -17.77 -24.16 -7.78
N GLN A 192 -18.32 -23.90 -8.94
CA GLN A 192 -17.84 -22.85 -9.82
C GLN A 192 -18.32 -21.49 -9.31
N LYS A 193 -17.48 -20.45 -9.48
CA LYS A 193 -17.81 -19.09 -9.11
C LYS A 193 -17.46 -18.12 -10.22
N LEU A 194 -18.32 -17.12 -10.40
CA LEU A 194 -18.07 -16.00 -11.30
C LEU A 194 -18.36 -14.69 -10.57
N TYR A 195 -17.32 -14.05 -10.10
CA TYR A 195 -17.46 -12.69 -9.54
C TYR A 195 -17.43 -11.66 -10.65
N ILE A 196 -18.45 -10.82 -10.67
CA ILE A 196 -18.42 -9.55 -11.39
C ILE A 196 -18.05 -8.48 -10.36
N PHE A 197 -17.08 -7.63 -10.66
CA PHE A 197 -16.58 -6.68 -9.68
C PHE A 197 -16.43 -5.27 -10.24
N GLY A 198 -16.47 -4.31 -9.33
CA GLY A 198 -16.08 -2.93 -9.54
C GLY A 198 -15.10 -2.47 -8.46
N ARG A 199 -14.19 -1.57 -8.83
CA ARG A 199 -13.20 -0.97 -7.93
C ARG A 199 -13.03 0.51 -8.23
N TYR A 200 -12.91 1.30 -7.17
CA TYR A 200 -12.47 2.70 -7.22
C TYR A 200 -11.26 2.89 -6.32
N GLU A 201 -10.29 3.68 -6.79
CA GLU A 201 -9.10 4.05 -6.03
C GLU A 201 -8.82 5.54 -6.21
N TYR A 202 -8.41 6.17 -5.12
CA TYR A 202 -7.79 7.50 -5.14
C TYR A 202 -6.46 7.42 -4.40
N TYR A 203 -5.41 8.00 -4.98
CA TYR A 203 -4.12 8.08 -4.32
C TYR A 203 -3.31 9.28 -4.77
N ASN A 204 -2.47 9.76 -3.87
CA ASN A 204 -1.54 10.84 -4.11
C ASN A 204 -0.26 10.60 -3.31
N SER A 205 0.81 10.23 -4.02
CA SER A 205 2.12 9.98 -3.42
C SER A 205 2.86 11.27 -3.05
N TYR A 206 2.45 12.40 -3.60
CA TYR A 206 3.05 13.70 -3.35
C TYR A 206 1.97 14.77 -3.13
N LYS A 207 1.39 14.81 -1.95
CA LYS A 207 0.46 15.86 -1.58
C LYS A 207 1.25 17.09 -1.14
N ALA A 208 1.44 18.03 -2.06
CA ALA A 208 2.16 19.28 -1.78
C ALA A 208 1.51 20.05 -0.64
N SER A 209 2.32 20.59 0.27
CA SER A 209 1.89 21.45 1.37
C SER A 209 2.71 22.75 1.40
N GLY A 210 2.06 23.87 1.73
CA GLY A 210 2.70 25.17 1.80
C GLY A 210 3.31 25.60 0.47
N THR A 211 4.58 25.92 0.46
CA THR A 211 5.36 26.41 -0.70
C THR A 211 5.94 25.30 -1.57
N GLN A 212 5.65 24.03 -1.29
CA GLN A 212 6.18 22.91 -2.06
C GLN A 212 5.70 22.95 -3.51
N MET A 213 6.59 22.59 -4.43
CA MET A 213 6.26 22.44 -5.85
C MET A 213 5.15 21.37 -6.02
N LYS A 214 4.19 21.62 -6.89
CA LYS A 214 3.10 20.68 -7.17
C LYS A 214 3.47 19.76 -8.33
N PHE A 215 3.20 18.46 -8.16
CA PHE A 215 3.35 17.46 -9.21
C PHE A 215 1.98 16.81 -9.50
N PRO A 216 1.16 17.41 -10.40
CA PRO A 216 -0.23 16.97 -10.60
C PRO A 216 -0.39 15.52 -11.03
N TYR A 217 0.61 14.92 -11.68
CA TYR A 217 0.59 13.54 -12.13
C TYR A 217 0.71 12.51 -10.99
N THR A 218 1.08 12.92 -9.76
CA THR A 218 1.14 12.04 -8.61
C THR A 218 -0.24 11.81 -7.97
N GLU A 219 -1.23 12.65 -8.31
CA GLU A 219 -2.61 12.53 -7.87
C GLU A 219 -3.43 11.83 -8.94
N LYS A 220 -3.99 10.69 -8.60
CA LYS A 220 -4.67 9.82 -9.54
C LYS A 220 -5.98 9.29 -8.96
N ASN A 221 -6.97 9.16 -9.84
CA ASN A 221 -8.19 8.40 -9.61
C ASN A 221 -8.19 7.22 -10.58
N ARG A 222 -8.58 6.05 -10.13
CA ARG A 222 -8.70 4.87 -10.98
C ARG A 222 -10.04 4.20 -10.74
N ILE A 223 -10.72 3.86 -11.81
CA ILE A 223 -11.84 2.93 -11.79
C ILE A 223 -11.42 1.64 -12.48
N ALA A 224 -11.91 0.51 -12.00
CA ALA A 224 -11.73 -0.78 -12.65
C ALA A 224 -13.02 -1.59 -12.53
N PHE A 225 -13.33 -2.39 -13.53
CA PHE A 225 -14.40 -3.36 -13.50
C PHE A 225 -14.02 -4.58 -14.33
N GLY A 226 -14.58 -5.73 -13.97
CA GLY A 226 -14.21 -6.96 -14.64
C GLY A 226 -14.85 -8.17 -14.01
N PHE A 227 -14.23 -9.32 -14.27
CA PHE A 227 -14.69 -10.59 -13.77
C PHE A 227 -13.54 -11.47 -13.26
N ASN A 228 -13.89 -12.35 -12.30
CA ASN A 228 -13.04 -13.43 -11.84
C ASN A 228 -13.81 -14.74 -11.92
N TYR A 229 -13.42 -15.60 -12.85
CA TYR A 229 -14.01 -16.91 -13.03
C TYR A 229 -13.16 -18.00 -12.38
N TYR A 230 -13.76 -18.74 -11.48
CA TYR A 230 -13.17 -19.89 -10.80
C TYR A 230 -13.80 -21.18 -11.35
N PRO A 231 -13.20 -21.84 -12.35
CA PRO A 231 -13.66 -23.16 -12.82
C PRO A 231 -13.50 -24.23 -11.73
N ILE A 232 -12.48 -24.10 -10.91
CA ILE A 232 -12.23 -24.86 -9.69
C ILE A 232 -11.65 -23.91 -8.63
N LYS A 233 -11.67 -24.32 -7.36
CA LYS A 233 -11.25 -23.48 -6.23
C LYS A 233 -9.82 -22.93 -6.37
N GLN A 234 -8.92 -23.71 -7.00
CA GLN A 234 -7.51 -23.41 -7.10
C GLN A 234 -7.14 -22.51 -8.30
N ILE A 235 -8.00 -22.41 -9.31
CA ILE A 235 -7.70 -21.65 -10.53
C ILE A 235 -8.65 -20.48 -10.64
N VAL A 236 -8.11 -19.31 -10.96
CA VAL A 236 -8.90 -18.13 -11.30
C VAL A 236 -8.44 -17.55 -12.64
N VAL A 237 -9.40 -17.29 -13.52
CA VAL A 237 -9.23 -16.50 -14.73
C VAL A 237 -9.80 -15.12 -14.45
N LYS A 238 -9.00 -14.08 -14.64
CA LYS A 238 -9.36 -12.70 -14.38
C LYS A 238 -9.36 -11.88 -15.67
N GLY A 239 -10.39 -11.07 -15.86
CA GLY A 239 -10.45 -10.05 -16.89
C GLY A 239 -10.81 -8.70 -16.29
N GLU A 240 -10.13 -7.65 -16.71
CA GLU A 240 -10.29 -6.31 -16.15
C GLU A 240 -10.18 -5.25 -17.25
N TYR A 241 -11.07 -4.29 -17.23
CA TYR A 241 -10.87 -2.98 -17.82
C TYR A 241 -10.62 -1.99 -16.70
N SER A 242 -9.62 -1.14 -16.84
CA SER A 242 -9.38 -0.05 -15.91
C SER A 242 -9.09 1.26 -16.62
N HIS A 243 -9.43 2.36 -15.95
CA HIS A 243 -9.21 3.70 -16.45
C HIS A 243 -8.64 4.56 -15.34
N ARG A 244 -7.43 5.09 -15.56
CA ARG A 244 -6.76 5.99 -14.64
C ARG A 244 -6.90 7.41 -15.15
N PHE A 245 -7.51 8.25 -14.32
CA PHE A 245 -7.71 9.68 -14.58
C PHE A 245 -6.55 10.45 -13.96
N LEU A 246 -5.86 11.24 -14.78
CA LEU A 246 -4.81 12.14 -14.36
C LEU A 246 -5.27 13.58 -14.41
N LYS A 247 -4.70 14.47 -13.61
CA LYS A 247 -5.04 15.89 -13.61
C LYS A 247 -4.47 16.61 -14.84
N SER A 248 -5.34 17.35 -15.49
CA SER A 248 -5.27 18.38 -16.50
C SER A 248 -4.21 18.30 -17.62
N ALA A 249 -2.93 18.25 -17.39
CA ALA A 249 -1.90 18.30 -18.44
C ALA A 249 -1.47 16.92 -18.95
N TYR A 250 -2.04 15.85 -18.40
CA TYR A 250 -1.65 14.47 -18.71
C TYR A 250 -2.84 13.71 -19.29
N ASN A 251 -2.54 12.80 -20.23
CA ASN A 251 -3.55 11.95 -20.83
C ASN A 251 -4.03 10.89 -19.81
N ASN A 252 -5.30 10.57 -19.88
CA ASN A 252 -5.85 9.42 -19.15
C ASN A 252 -5.25 8.12 -19.68
N GLU A 253 -5.18 7.11 -18.80
CA GLU A 253 -4.55 5.83 -19.11
C GLU A 253 -5.57 4.69 -19.00
N PRO A 254 -6.32 4.38 -20.09
CA PRO A 254 -7.16 3.19 -20.15
C PRO A 254 -6.30 1.94 -20.34
N SER A 255 -6.70 0.83 -19.74
CA SER A 255 -6.04 -0.46 -19.95
C SER A 255 -7.02 -1.64 -19.87
N VAL A 256 -6.69 -2.71 -20.62
CA VAL A 256 -7.33 -4.02 -20.53
C VAL A 256 -6.30 -5.01 -20.05
N SER A 257 -6.65 -5.84 -19.08
CA SER A 257 -5.75 -6.84 -18.51
C SER A 257 -6.45 -8.19 -18.40
N LEU A 258 -5.72 -9.25 -18.72
CA LEU A 258 -6.12 -10.62 -18.53
C LEU A 258 -5.08 -11.34 -17.67
N GLY A 259 -5.52 -12.24 -16.81
CA GLY A 259 -4.62 -12.99 -15.95
C GLY A 259 -5.20 -14.36 -15.58
N VAL A 260 -4.31 -15.30 -15.33
CA VAL A 260 -4.64 -16.60 -14.74
C VAL A 260 -3.77 -16.77 -13.51
N ALA A 261 -4.36 -17.19 -12.40
CA ALA A 261 -3.63 -17.51 -11.20
C ALA A 261 -4.02 -18.88 -10.67
N TYR A 262 -3.05 -19.57 -10.10
CA TYR A 262 -3.21 -20.84 -9.42
C TYR A 262 -2.83 -20.68 -7.95
N GLU A 263 -3.66 -21.23 -7.06
CA GLU A 263 -3.42 -21.28 -5.62
C GLU A 263 -3.32 -22.73 -5.17
N GLY A 264 -2.10 -23.21 -4.92
CA GLY A 264 -1.84 -24.59 -4.50
C GLY A 264 -0.36 -24.90 -4.48
N PHE A 265 -0.02 -26.12 -4.05
CA PHE A 265 1.32 -26.63 -4.13
C PHE A 265 1.48 -27.40 -5.46
N PHE A 266 2.54 -27.13 -6.18
CA PHE A 266 3.01 -28.02 -7.22
C PHE A 266 3.75 -29.16 -6.53
N LEU A 267 3.18 -30.37 -6.57
CA LEU A 267 3.83 -31.58 -6.14
C LEU A 267 4.78 -32.08 -7.23
#